data_9719eb9fb8fca2b435695a78342cf74a
#
_entry.id   9719eb9fb8fca2b435695a78342cf74a
#
_cell.length_a   1.000
_cell.length_b   1.000
_cell.length_c   1.000
_cell.angle_alpha   90.00
_cell.angle_beta   90.00
_cell.angle_gamma   90.00
#
_symmetry.space_group_name_H-M   'P 1'
#
loop_
_entity.id
_entity.type
_entity.pdbx_description
1 polymer ?
#
loop_
_entity_poly.entity_id
_entity_poly.type
_entity_poly.pdbx_seq_one_letter_code
_entity_poly.pdbx_strand_id
1 'polypeptide(L)'
;MISGHPRVNATAIQPIMTKSRMTTSPQTPLFIVSTGRSGSTMLSDLLSLHPDMVSLSELFNALHPLGFATDPIDGPALWSVLSEPRPRHTAWLRLMERGLPIEEFRYPLASIARFRETGIPPLLAMTLPLLTQDPDVLHDELGVFVRSLPEDRIHLQYLRVFEWLCARLGRRFWCERSGGSLGLVHALSHFFPDAKFIHVFRDGREFAVSARGFPLMRMGMIANLFQQRFGSAPYLTPKYQVPDGLPPEWRGLVPESFDVDVFQRFELPIEPIGAAWSQMIAVGLDLLRRVPADRVLHVRYESLLDAPHAELQRIVRFMDPSLDDPSWLAQAAGRVRKNPPKWVALPADVRARLELACAPGMELLHRLA
;
A
#
# COMPACT_ATOMS: atom_id res chain seq x y z
N MET A 1 -9.65 43.05 43.28
CA MET A 1 -8.34 43.11 42.62
C MET A 1 -8.23 41.86 41.76
N ILE A 2 -8.80 41.89 40.64
CA ILE A 2 -8.35 41.90 39.25
C ILE A 2 -7.11 41.01 39.03
N SER A 3 -7.32 39.79 38.55
CA SER A 3 -6.28 38.96 37.95
C SER A 3 -6.65 38.72 36.48
N GLY A 4 -5.90 39.40 35.59
CA GLY A 4 -6.06 39.27 34.16
C GLY A 4 -5.48 37.98 33.63
N HIS A 5 -6.24 37.31 32.78
CA HIS A 5 -5.74 36.24 31.94
C HIS A 5 -5.08 36.87 30.69
N PRO A 6 -3.93 36.39 30.23
CA PRO A 6 -3.36 36.84 28.97
C PRO A 6 -4.17 36.28 27.80
N ARG A 7 -4.66 37.17 26.93
CA ARG A 7 -5.24 36.83 25.62
C ARG A 7 -4.11 36.31 24.72
N VAL A 8 -4.23 35.07 24.26
CA VAL A 8 -3.42 34.53 23.18
C VAL A 8 -3.86 35.20 21.89
N ASN A 9 -2.93 35.98 21.30
CA ASN A 9 -3.12 36.58 19.98
C ASN A 9 -3.24 35.47 18.93
N ALA A 10 -4.39 35.40 18.28
CA ALA A 10 -4.55 34.63 17.05
C ALA A 10 -3.76 35.33 15.94
N THR A 11 -2.55 34.89 15.72
CA THR A 11 -1.78 35.29 14.52
C THR A 11 -2.44 34.67 13.30
N ALA A 12 -3.01 35.50 12.47
CA ALA A 12 -3.60 35.09 11.20
C ALA A 12 -2.55 34.37 10.34
N ILE A 13 -2.78 33.09 10.06
CA ILE A 13 -2.00 32.30 9.12
C ILE A 13 -2.28 32.88 7.74
N GLN A 14 -1.36 33.71 7.24
CA GLN A 14 -1.39 34.12 5.83
C GLN A 14 -1.14 32.88 4.96
N PRO A 15 -1.91 32.65 3.88
CA PRO A 15 -1.63 31.58 2.95
C PRO A 15 -0.31 31.88 2.26
N ILE A 16 0.71 31.03 2.50
CA ILE A 16 1.96 31.06 1.75
C ILE A 16 1.65 30.56 0.35
N MET A 17 1.15 31.47 -0.50
CA MET A 17 1.15 31.30 -1.94
C MET A 17 2.56 31.64 -2.46
N THR A 18 3.52 30.78 -2.20
CA THR A 18 4.74 30.77 -3.01
C THR A 18 4.32 30.38 -4.42
N LYS A 19 4.64 31.24 -5.40
CA LYS A 19 4.52 30.94 -6.83
C LYS A 19 5.46 29.79 -7.18
N SER A 20 5.10 28.57 -6.77
CA SER A 20 5.68 27.35 -7.27
C SER A 20 5.26 27.19 -8.73
N ARG A 21 6.19 26.84 -9.60
CA ARG A 21 5.99 26.56 -11.02
C ARG A 21 4.89 25.46 -11.14
N MET A 22 3.63 25.89 -11.25
CA MET A 22 2.56 24.99 -11.68
C MET A 22 2.90 24.58 -13.11
N THR A 23 3.11 23.29 -13.31
CA THR A 23 3.20 22.72 -14.65
C THR A 23 1.87 22.96 -15.35
N THR A 24 1.92 23.53 -16.55
CA THR A 24 0.75 23.97 -17.33
C THR A 24 -0.08 22.83 -17.91
N SER A 25 0.25 21.57 -17.61
CA SER A 25 -0.49 20.38 -18.01
C SER A 25 -0.71 19.47 -16.80
N PRO A 26 -1.92 18.91 -16.62
CA PRO A 26 -2.18 17.94 -15.55
C PRO A 26 -1.25 16.73 -15.72
N GLN A 27 -0.72 16.25 -14.61
CA GLN A 27 0.12 15.05 -14.61
C GLN A 27 -0.72 13.82 -15.01
N THR A 28 -0.15 12.96 -15.87
CA THR A 28 -0.71 11.64 -16.14
C THR A 28 -0.71 10.81 -14.86
N PRO A 29 -1.86 10.25 -14.42
CA PRO A 29 -1.92 9.39 -13.25
C PRO A 29 -0.99 8.18 -13.39
N LEU A 30 -0.23 7.88 -12.32
CA LEU A 30 0.77 6.81 -12.30
C LEU A 30 0.49 5.84 -11.16
N PHE A 31 0.26 4.58 -11.51
CA PHE A 31 0.00 3.50 -10.54
C PHE A 31 1.02 2.38 -10.65
N ILE A 32 1.62 2.04 -9.50
CA ILE A 32 2.48 0.86 -9.37
C ILE A 32 1.61 -0.28 -8.84
N VAL A 33 1.35 -1.26 -9.68
CA VAL A 33 0.46 -2.39 -9.38
C VAL A 33 1.21 -3.70 -9.25
N SER A 34 0.78 -4.55 -8.32
CA SER A 34 1.43 -5.83 -8.05
C SER A 34 0.51 -6.79 -7.30
N THR A 35 0.92 -8.06 -7.19
CA THR A 35 0.29 -9.05 -6.29
C THR A 35 0.56 -8.77 -4.81
N GLY A 36 1.37 -7.75 -4.46
CA GLY A 36 2.05 -7.64 -3.18
C GLY A 36 3.30 -8.54 -3.14
N ARG A 37 4.17 -8.34 -2.17
CA ARG A 37 5.42 -9.11 -1.96
C ARG A 37 6.31 -9.29 -3.23
N SER A 38 6.14 -8.46 -4.22
CA SER A 38 6.83 -8.49 -5.51
C SER A 38 7.93 -7.42 -5.66
N GLY A 39 8.30 -6.73 -4.56
CA GLY A 39 9.30 -5.66 -4.58
C GLY A 39 8.77 -4.27 -4.87
N SER A 40 7.44 -4.10 -5.02
CA SER A 40 6.82 -2.79 -5.24
C SER A 40 7.07 -1.79 -4.11
N THR A 41 7.19 -2.24 -2.86
CA THR A 41 7.60 -1.39 -1.72
C THR A 41 9.01 -0.85 -1.93
N MET A 42 9.97 -1.71 -2.28
CA MET A 42 11.34 -1.27 -2.58
C MET A 42 11.35 -0.23 -3.71
N LEU A 43 10.62 -0.45 -4.79
CA LEU A 43 10.52 0.52 -5.88
C LEU A 43 9.92 1.85 -5.39
N SER A 44 8.84 1.82 -4.60
CA SER A 44 8.23 3.01 -4.00
C SER A 44 9.22 3.77 -3.12
N ASP A 45 9.99 3.07 -2.29
CA ASP A 45 11.02 3.65 -1.41
C ASP A 45 12.15 4.30 -2.23
N LEU A 46 12.58 3.67 -3.33
CA LEU A 46 13.59 4.23 -4.24
C LEU A 46 13.07 5.49 -4.96
N LEU A 47 11.81 5.48 -5.42
CA LEU A 47 11.17 6.63 -6.05
C LEU A 47 10.97 7.78 -5.05
N SER A 48 10.73 7.52 -3.77
CA SER A 48 10.58 8.54 -2.73
C SER A 48 11.86 9.37 -2.51
N LEU A 49 13.03 8.84 -2.91
CA LEU A 49 14.30 9.56 -2.86
C LEU A 49 14.45 10.60 -3.98
N HIS A 50 13.60 10.51 -5.01
CA HIS A 50 13.66 11.44 -6.14
C HIS A 50 13.17 12.83 -5.70
N PRO A 51 13.94 13.92 -5.98
CA PRO A 51 13.61 15.26 -5.50
C PRO A 51 12.26 15.79 -5.98
N ASP A 52 11.78 15.32 -7.12
CA ASP A 52 10.54 15.77 -7.74
C ASP A 52 9.34 14.81 -7.55
N MET A 53 9.50 13.67 -6.85
CA MET A 53 8.49 12.62 -6.77
C MET A 53 7.84 12.51 -5.38
N VAL A 54 6.52 12.51 -5.32
CA VAL A 54 5.73 12.03 -4.18
C VAL A 54 5.33 10.57 -4.44
N SER A 55 5.89 9.63 -3.69
CA SER A 55 5.52 8.23 -3.76
C SER A 55 4.47 7.93 -2.68
N LEU A 56 3.19 7.90 -3.09
CA LEU A 56 2.07 7.60 -2.21
C LEU A 56 1.99 6.09 -2.00
N SER A 57 2.27 5.65 -0.80
CA SER A 57 2.31 4.22 -0.47
C SER A 57 1.07 3.81 0.30
N GLU A 58 0.44 2.70 -0.11
CA GLU A 58 -0.69 2.04 0.56
C GLU A 58 -1.96 2.90 0.67
N LEU A 59 -2.14 3.95 -0.15
CA LEU A 59 -3.30 4.83 -0.06
C LEU A 59 -4.60 4.06 -0.28
N PHE A 60 -4.75 3.41 -1.43
CA PHE A 60 -5.99 2.70 -1.74
C PHE A 60 -6.19 1.45 -0.89
N ASN A 61 -5.11 0.82 -0.42
CA ASN A 61 -5.22 -0.22 0.60
C ASN A 61 -5.75 0.34 1.93
N ALA A 62 -5.24 1.48 2.39
CA ALA A 62 -5.70 2.10 3.62
C ALA A 62 -7.20 2.46 3.54
N LEU A 63 -7.65 2.93 2.38
CA LEU A 63 -9.04 3.37 2.15
C LEU A 63 -10.03 2.24 1.82
N HIS A 64 -9.53 1.05 1.41
CA HIS A 64 -10.41 -0.07 1.02
C HIS A 64 -11.41 -0.45 2.14
N PRO A 65 -12.70 -0.75 1.84
CA PRO A 65 -13.29 -0.81 0.49
C PRO A 65 -13.91 0.51 0.00
N LEU A 66 -13.80 1.61 0.75
CA LEU A 66 -14.56 2.83 0.53
C LEU A 66 -13.90 3.83 -0.43
N GLY A 67 -12.66 3.57 -0.88
CA GLY A 67 -11.89 4.50 -1.69
C GLY A 67 -12.62 5.01 -2.95
N PHE A 68 -13.50 4.21 -3.55
CA PHE A 68 -14.28 4.55 -4.75
C PHE A 68 -15.78 4.26 -4.58
N ALA A 69 -16.29 4.24 -3.34
CA ALA A 69 -17.66 3.83 -3.05
C ALA A 69 -18.72 4.89 -3.42
N THR A 70 -18.35 6.17 -3.51
CA THR A 70 -19.26 7.30 -3.78
C THR A 70 -18.70 8.15 -4.90
N ASP A 71 -19.51 8.41 -5.93
CA ASP A 71 -19.17 9.26 -7.07
C ASP A 71 -20.46 9.88 -7.67
N PRO A 72 -20.64 11.20 -7.71
CA PRO A 72 -19.72 12.24 -7.23
C PRO A 72 -19.65 12.36 -5.70
N ILE A 73 -18.66 13.11 -5.18
CA ILE A 73 -18.42 13.28 -3.75
C ILE A 73 -17.97 14.72 -3.44
N ASP A 74 -18.48 15.30 -2.36
CA ASP A 74 -18.05 16.60 -1.86
C ASP A 74 -16.82 16.49 -0.92
N GLY A 75 -16.22 17.62 -0.60
CA GLY A 75 -15.04 17.68 0.25
C GLY A 75 -15.22 17.09 1.64
N PRO A 76 -16.28 17.42 2.39
CA PRO A 76 -16.58 16.82 3.70
C PRO A 76 -16.73 15.30 3.64
N ALA A 77 -17.48 14.77 2.68
CA ALA A 77 -17.64 13.32 2.50
C ALA A 77 -16.34 12.64 2.08
N LEU A 78 -15.56 13.24 1.17
CA LEU A 78 -14.23 12.76 0.82
C LEU A 78 -13.31 12.72 2.05
N TRP A 79 -13.37 13.79 2.89
CA TRP A 79 -12.58 13.80 4.11
C TRP A 79 -12.95 12.66 5.06
N SER A 80 -14.23 12.32 5.17
CA SER A 80 -14.67 11.14 5.94
C SER A 80 -14.06 9.85 5.37
N VAL A 81 -14.02 9.69 4.04
CA VAL A 81 -13.35 8.53 3.41
C VAL A 81 -11.86 8.47 3.77
N LEU A 82 -11.17 9.60 3.78
CA LEU A 82 -9.73 9.71 4.00
C LEU A 82 -9.33 9.59 5.49
N SER A 83 -10.19 10.03 6.42
CA SER A 83 -9.82 10.23 7.83
C SER A 83 -10.58 9.37 8.83
N GLU A 84 -11.77 8.87 8.52
CA GLU A 84 -12.50 8.02 9.46
C GLU A 84 -11.78 6.71 9.73
N PRO A 85 -11.57 6.36 11.02
CA PRO A 85 -10.89 5.12 11.39
C PRO A 85 -11.58 3.88 10.83
N ARG A 86 -10.77 2.94 10.37
CA ARG A 86 -11.27 1.64 9.88
C ARG A 86 -11.22 0.59 10.99
N PRO A 87 -12.27 -0.22 11.18
CA PRO A 87 -12.29 -1.28 12.19
C PRO A 87 -11.06 -2.19 12.15
N ARG A 88 -10.59 -2.54 10.94
CA ARG A 88 -9.41 -3.38 10.74
C ARG A 88 -8.12 -2.73 11.27
N HIS A 89 -7.92 -1.42 11.09
CA HIS A 89 -6.73 -0.74 11.61
C HIS A 89 -6.73 -0.74 13.13
N THR A 90 -7.88 -0.56 13.77
CA THR A 90 -8.03 -0.67 15.22
C THR A 90 -7.77 -2.11 15.69
N ALA A 91 -8.22 -3.13 14.93
CA ALA A 91 -7.91 -4.53 15.23
C ALA A 91 -6.39 -4.79 15.13
N TRP A 92 -5.72 -4.29 14.09
CA TRP A 92 -4.27 -4.42 13.93
C TRP A 92 -3.49 -3.76 15.05
N LEU A 93 -3.90 -2.57 15.51
CA LEU A 93 -3.30 -1.93 16.67
C LEU A 93 -3.28 -2.82 17.91
N ARG A 94 -4.39 -3.49 18.20
CA ARG A 94 -4.48 -4.41 19.34
C ARG A 94 -3.55 -5.61 19.20
N LEU A 95 -3.35 -6.11 17.97
CA LEU A 95 -2.39 -7.18 17.71
C LEU A 95 -0.94 -6.69 17.86
N MET A 96 -0.66 -5.46 17.42
CA MET A 96 0.66 -4.83 17.60
C MET A 96 0.98 -4.60 19.08
N GLU A 97 0.01 -4.20 19.91
CA GLU A 97 0.16 -4.11 21.36
C GLU A 97 0.48 -5.48 21.99
N ARG A 98 0.15 -6.58 21.32
CA ARG A 98 0.48 -7.96 21.71
C ARG A 98 1.75 -8.51 21.03
N GLY A 99 2.55 -7.64 20.42
CA GLY A 99 3.86 -7.95 19.86
C GLY A 99 3.88 -8.38 18.40
N LEU A 100 2.75 -8.34 17.66
CA LEU A 100 2.76 -8.64 16.24
C LEU A 100 3.28 -7.42 15.45
N PRO A 101 4.44 -7.48 14.76
CA PRO A 101 4.90 -6.39 13.92
C PRO A 101 4.06 -6.32 12.64
N ILE A 102 3.50 -5.15 12.35
CA ILE A 102 2.80 -4.88 11.08
C ILE A 102 3.56 -3.77 10.36
N GLU A 103 4.36 -4.16 9.38
CA GLU A 103 5.30 -3.25 8.69
C GLU A 103 4.62 -2.13 7.90
N GLU A 104 3.39 -2.33 7.44
CA GLU A 104 2.59 -1.34 6.73
C GLU A 104 2.07 -0.23 7.64
N PHE A 105 1.98 -0.52 8.93
CA PHE A 105 1.59 0.47 9.91
C PHE A 105 2.79 1.36 10.24
N ARG A 106 2.77 2.60 9.76
CA ARG A 106 3.92 3.51 9.78
C ARG A 106 3.83 4.63 10.81
N TYR A 107 2.64 4.83 11.39
CA TYR A 107 2.48 5.85 12.43
C TYR A 107 3.25 5.46 13.70
N PRO A 108 3.96 6.42 14.34
CA PRO A 108 4.80 6.11 15.52
C PRO A 108 3.97 5.53 16.67
N LEU A 109 4.31 4.33 17.13
CA LEU A 109 3.61 3.65 18.24
C LEU A 109 3.63 4.47 19.54
N ALA A 110 4.69 5.26 19.78
CA ALA A 110 4.76 6.16 20.94
C ALA A 110 3.66 7.24 20.95
N SER A 111 3.15 7.63 19.78
CA SER A 111 2.10 8.64 19.63
C SER A 111 0.69 8.03 19.51
N ILE A 112 0.59 6.71 19.49
CA ILE A 112 -0.66 5.99 19.21
C ILE A 112 -1.73 6.14 20.31
N ALA A 113 -1.31 6.48 21.54
CA ALA A 113 -2.22 6.67 22.67
C ALA A 113 -3.35 7.68 22.36
N ARG A 114 -3.07 8.66 21.50
CA ARG A 114 -4.04 9.64 20.97
C ARG A 114 -5.24 8.98 20.27
N PHE A 115 -5.03 7.83 19.63
CA PHE A 115 -6.04 7.14 18.82
C PHE A 115 -6.59 5.86 19.43
N ARG A 116 -6.26 5.58 20.70
CA ARG A 116 -6.66 4.32 21.35
C ARG A 116 -8.17 4.15 21.44
N GLU A 117 -8.89 5.24 21.67
CA GLU A 117 -10.36 5.22 21.80
C GLU A 117 -11.06 5.49 20.47
N THR A 118 -10.57 6.44 19.69
CA THR A 118 -11.19 6.89 18.43
C THR A 118 -10.81 6.03 17.22
N GLY A 119 -9.72 5.29 17.32
CA GLY A 119 -9.08 4.63 16.17
C GLY A 119 -8.23 5.58 15.35
N ILE A 120 -7.27 5.06 14.60
CA ILE A 120 -6.36 5.86 13.78
C ILE A 120 -6.93 6.13 12.39
N PRO A 121 -6.84 7.39 11.89
CA PRO A 121 -7.13 7.70 10.49
C PRO A 121 -6.32 6.84 9.51
N PRO A 122 -6.93 6.32 8.42
CA PRO A 122 -6.23 5.47 7.45
C PRO A 122 -4.97 6.10 6.89
N LEU A 123 -5.03 7.39 6.55
CA LEU A 123 -3.88 8.12 6.01
C LEU A 123 -2.72 8.21 7.00
N LEU A 124 -3.00 8.42 8.28
CA LEU A 124 -1.98 8.42 9.33
C LEU A 124 -1.43 7.03 9.60
N ALA A 125 -2.26 5.99 9.50
CA ALA A 125 -1.80 4.63 9.72
C ALA A 125 -0.70 4.21 8.73
N MET A 126 -0.83 4.54 7.44
CA MET A 126 -0.06 3.89 6.38
C MET A 126 0.65 4.84 5.41
N THR A 127 0.07 6.00 5.08
CA THR A 127 0.52 6.82 3.93
C THR A 127 1.34 8.05 4.35
N LEU A 128 0.77 8.94 5.16
CA LEU A 128 1.38 10.23 5.49
C LEU A 128 2.71 10.12 6.25
N PRO A 129 2.92 9.14 7.15
CA PRO A 129 4.21 9.00 7.84
C PRO A 129 5.39 8.67 6.91
N LEU A 130 5.13 8.24 5.68
CA LEU A 130 6.17 8.01 4.66
C LEU A 130 6.54 9.28 3.89
N LEU A 131 5.72 10.34 3.98
CA LEU A 131 5.90 11.58 3.22
C LEU A 131 6.57 12.68 4.04
N THR A 132 6.47 12.64 5.38
CA THR A 132 6.95 13.70 6.26
C THR A 132 7.31 13.19 7.65
N GLN A 133 8.14 13.95 8.37
CA GLN A 133 8.42 13.71 9.79
C GLN A 133 7.29 14.16 10.72
N ASP A 134 6.39 15.05 10.23
CA ASP A 134 5.26 15.60 10.96
C ASP A 134 3.92 15.20 10.31
N PRO A 135 3.54 13.90 10.35
CA PRO A 135 2.37 13.40 9.65
C PRO A 135 1.05 13.97 10.19
N ASP A 136 0.99 14.32 11.48
CA ASP A 136 -0.20 14.93 12.08
C ASP A 136 -0.46 16.33 11.52
N VAL A 137 0.59 17.15 11.38
CA VAL A 137 0.47 18.49 10.78
C VAL A 137 0.02 18.39 9.33
N LEU A 138 0.64 17.49 8.55
CA LEU A 138 0.25 17.27 7.16
C LEU A 138 -1.19 16.77 7.03
N HIS A 139 -1.65 15.91 7.94
CA HIS A 139 -3.01 15.41 7.99
C HIS A 139 -4.02 16.54 8.26
N ASP A 140 -3.73 17.40 9.24
CA ASP A 140 -4.62 18.49 9.62
C ASP A 140 -4.74 19.55 8.50
N GLU A 141 -3.61 19.92 7.87
CA GLU A 141 -3.56 20.83 6.71
C GLU A 141 -4.32 20.23 5.50
N LEU A 142 -4.10 18.96 5.20
CA LEU A 142 -4.82 18.23 4.15
C LEU A 142 -6.32 18.24 4.43
N GLY A 143 -6.71 18.04 5.69
CA GLY A 143 -8.11 18.06 6.10
C GLY A 143 -8.78 19.41 5.89
N VAL A 144 -8.08 20.53 6.11
CA VAL A 144 -8.59 21.88 5.78
C VAL A 144 -8.81 22.01 4.28
N PHE A 145 -7.84 21.60 3.49
CA PHE A 145 -7.92 21.66 2.02
C PHE A 145 -9.06 20.80 1.49
N VAL A 146 -9.11 19.52 1.86
CA VAL A 146 -10.10 18.57 1.32
C VAL A 146 -11.52 18.99 1.65
N ARG A 147 -11.80 19.41 2.90
CA ARG A 147 -13.13 19.88 3.30
C ARG A 147 -13.60 21.13 2.56
N SER A 148 -12.70 21.90 1.96
CA SER A 148 -13.03 23.08 1.16
C SER A 148 -13.39 22.76 -0.30
N LEU A 149 -13.19 21.52 -0.75
CA LEU A 149 -13.46 21.12 -2.13
C LEU A 149 -14.96 21.08 -2.42
N PRO A 150 -15.41 21.62 -3.57
CA PRO A 150 -16.79 21.46 -4.01
C PRO A 150 -17.07 19.99 -4.41
N GLU A 151 -18.34 19.62 -4.55
CA GLU A 151 -18.71 18.32 -5.10
C GLU A 151 -18.17 18.16 -6.53
N ASP A 152 -17.56 17.00 -6.80
CA ASP A 152 -17.06 16.60 -8.12
C ASP A 152 -16.90 15.09 -8.20
N ARG A 153 -16.48 14.59 -9.39
CA ARG A 153 -16.17 13.18 -9.61
C ARG A 153 -15.02 12.75 -8.71
N ILE A 154 -15.12 11.55 -8.13
CA ILE A 154 -14.17 11.04 -7.13
C ILE A 154 -12.72 11.05 -7.63
N HIS A 155 -12.47 10.71 -8.88
CA HIS A 155 -11.13 10.70 -9.45
C HIS A 155 -10.52 12.11 -9.56
N LEU A 156 -11.32 13.14 -9.89
CA LEU A 156 -10.86 14.53 -9.91
C LEU A 156 -10.53 15.03 -8.50
N GLN A 157 -11.29 14.58 -7.51
CA GLN A 157 -10.99 14.87 -6.12
C GLN A 157 -9.65 14.26 -5.68
N TYR A 158 -9.38 12.99 -6.05
CA TYR A 158 -8.07 12.39 -5.77
C TYR A 158 -6.92 13.12 -6.49
N LEU A 159 -7.11 13.52 -7.75
CA LEU A 159 -6.09 14.29 -8.46
C LEU A 159 -5.77 15.60 -7.72
N ARG A 160 -6.78 16.34 -7.26
CA ARG A 160 -6.59 17.56 -6.45
C ARG A 160 -5.83 17.28 -5.15
N VAL A 161 -6.14 16.18 -4.47
CA VAL A 161 -5.41 15.74 -3.27
C VAL A 161 -3.94 15.46 -3.58
N PHE A 162 -3.64 14.74 -4.65
CA PHE A 162 -2.27 14.40 -5.04
C PHE A 162 -1.48 15.61 -5.49
N GLU A 163 -2.09 16.50 -6.27
CA GLU A 163 -1.50 17.77 -6.68
C GLU A 163 -1.22 18.69 -5.48
N TRP A 164 -2.16 18.76 -4.53
CA TRP A 164 -1.96 19.49 -3.29
C TRP A 164 -0.79 18.94 -2.48
N LEU A 165 -0.70 17.62 -2.34
CA LEU A 165 0.45 16.97 -1.67
C LEU A 165 1.77 17.28 -2.38
N CYS A 166 1.80 17.21 -3.70
CA CYS A 166 2.99 17.61 -4.47
C CYS A 166 3.39 19.07 -4.18
N ALA A 167 2.45 19.99 -4.28
CA ALA A 167 2.70 21.41 -4.02
C ALA A 167 3.17 21.64 -2.57
N ARG A 168 2.53 21.01 -1.59
CA ARG A 168 2.86 21.16 -0.16
C ARG A 168 4.25 20.60 0.17
N LEU A 169 4.68 19.55 -0.51
CA LEU A 169 5.98 18.89 -0.33
C LEU A 169 7.06 19.43 -1.27
N GLY A 170 6.76 20.43 -2.11
CA GLY A 170 7.69 20.99 -3.07
C GLY A 170 8.12 20.02 -4.17
N ARG A 171 7.22 19.10 -4.57
CA ARG A 171 7.43 18.08 -5.60
C ARG A 171 6.58 18.37 -6.83
N ARG A 172 6.92 17.75 -7.97
CA ARG A 172 6.24 17.98 -9.25
C ARG A 172 5.39 16.79 -9.72
N PHE A 173 5.77 15.58 -9.33
CA PHE A 173 5.16 14.34 -9.78
C PHE A 173 4.71 13.50 -8.60
N TRP A 174 3.73 12.65 -8.84
CA TRP A 174 3.28 11.65 -7.88
C TRP A 174 3.10 10.29 -8.55
N CYS A 175 3.24 9.23 -7.78
CA CYS A 175 2.78 7.89 -8.11
C CYS A 175 2.10 7.26 -6.89
N GLU A 176 1.10 6.43 -7.12
CA GLU A 176 0.46 5.65 -6.06
C GLU A 176 0.88 4.19 -6.15
N ARG A 177 1.20 3.59 -5.02
CA ARG A 177 1.53 2.20 -4.87
C ARG A 177 0.81 1.57 -3.67
N SER A 178 -0.14 0.69 -3.92
CA SER A 178 -0.76 -0.19 -2.93
C SER A 178 -0.34 -1.64 -3.16
N GLY A 179 -0.01 -2.35 -2.07
CA GLY A 179 0.30 -3.78 -2.15
C GLY A 179 -0.94 -4.58 -2.55
N GLY A 180 -0.81 -5.54 -3.49
CA GLY A 180 -1.94 -6.33 -3.96
C GLY A 180 -2.90 -5.60 -4.91
N SER A 181 -2.52 -4.42 -5.39
CA SER A 181 -3.34 -3.56 -6.26
C SER A 181 -3.51 -4.06 -7.70
N LEU A 182 -2.89 -5.17 -8.08
CA LEU A 182 -3.07 -5.75 -9.42
C LEU A 182 -4.55 -6.05 -9.73
N GLY A 183 -5.33 -6.45 -8.71
CA GLY A 183 -6.78 -6.63 -8.83
C GLY A 183 -7.58 -5.33 -8.96
N LEU A 184 -6.99 -4.18 -8.62
CA LEU A 184 -7.63 -2.87 -8.72
C LEU A 184 -7.49 -2.21 -10.09
N VAL A 185 -6.72 -2.79 -11.02
CA VAL A 185 -6.47 -2.21 -12.36
C VAL A 185 -7.76 -1.84 -13.08
N HIS A 186 -8.81 -2.66 -12.95
CA HIS A 186 -10.12 -2.35 -13.55
C HIS A 186 -10.72 -1.06 -13.00
N ALA A 187 -10.76 -0.89 -11.67
CA ALA A 187 -11.28 0.32 -11.04
C ALA A 187 -10.39 1.53 -11.37
N LEU A 188 -9.07 1.37 -11.25
CA LEU A 188 -8.12 2.44 -11.53
C LEU A 188 -8.20 2.91 -13.00
N SER A 189 -8.30 2.00 -13.98
CA SER A 189 -8.46 2.37 -15.39
C SER A 189 -9.84 2.95 -15.72
N HIS A 190 -10.88 2.59 -14.96
CA HIS A 190 -12.21 3.17 -15.10
C HIS A 190 -12.24 4.62 -14.60
N PHE A 191 -11.72 4.87 -13.40
CA PHE A 191 -11.71 6.21 -12.81
C PHE A 191 -10.61 7.12 -13.39
N PHE A 192 -9.49 6.56 -13.84
CA PHE A 192 -8.36 7.28 -14.41
C PHE A 192 -8.06 6.75 -15.81
N PRO A 193 -8.87 7.09 -16.83
CA PRO A 193 -8.77 6.48 -18.17
C PRO A 193 -7.43 6.72 -18.88
N ASP A 194 -6.69 7.77 -18.49
CA ASP A 194 -5.38 8.11 -19.04
C ASP A 194 -4.20 7.59 -18.21
N ALA A 195 -4.47 6.81 -17.17
CA ALA A 195 -3.43 6.31 -16.27
C ALA A 195 -2.39 5.44 -16.98
N LYS A 196 -1.15 5.57 -16.52
CA LYS A 196 -0.06 4.63 -16.78
C LYS A 196 0.10 3.66 -15.61
N PHE A 197 0.41 2.41 -15.93
CA PHE A 197 0.57 1.33 -14.96
C PHE A 197 1.97 0.74 -15.03
N ILE A 198 2.63 0.65 -13.87
CA ILE A 198 3.91 -0.07 -13.70
C ILE A 198 3.57 -1.37 -12.97
N HIS A 199 3.54 -2.48 -13.71
CA HIS A 199 3.28 -3.80 -13.14
C HIS A 199 4.57 -4.43 -12.66
N VAL A 200 4.77 -4.44 -11.33
CA VAL A 200 5.92 -5.08 -10.70
C VAL A 200 5.56 -6.52 -10.35
N PHE A 201 6.30 -7.46 -10.91
CA PHE A 201 6.10 -8.89 -10.68
C PHE A 201 7.39 -9.61 -10.28
N ARG A 202 7.24 -10.78 -9.68
CA ARG A 202 8.32 -11.58 -9.10
C ARG A 202 8.06 -13.05 -9.32
N ASP A 203 9.11 -13.88 -9.19
CA ASP A 203 9.00 -15.34 -9.10
C ASP A 203 7.96 -15.76 -8.05
N GLY A 204 6.99 -16.58 -8.48
CA GLY A 204 5.86 -16.99 -7.64
C GLY A 204 6.27 -17.81 -6.42
N ARG A 205 7.36 -18.58 -6.53
CA ARG A 205 7.91 -19.39 -5.43
C ARG A 205 8.45 -18.48 -4.32
N GLU A 206 9.16 -17.43 -4.71
CA GLU A 206 9.65 -16.39 -3.80
C GLU A 206 8.51 -15.57 -3.19
N PHE A 207 7.48 -15.25 -4.00
CA PHE A 207 6.26 -14.64 -3.48
C PHE A 207 5.65 -15.50 -2.38
N ALA A 208 5.44 -16.81 -2.63
CA ALA A 208 4.78 -17.72 -1.70
C ALA A 208 5.53 -17.84 -0.36
N VAL A 209 6.86 -17.96 -0.40
CA VAL A 209 7.69 -17.97 0.82
C VAL A 209 7.57 -16.65 1.58
N SER A 210 7.65 -15.52 0.87
CA SER A 210 7.51 -14.20 1.48
C SER A 210 6.12 -13.98 2.08
N ALA A 211 5.06 -14.35 1.36
CA ALA A 211 3.67 -14.19 1.77
C ALA A 211 3.33 -15.03 3.00
N ARG A 212 3.82 -16.28 3.07
CA ARG A 212 3.60 -17.17 4.21
C ARG A 212 4.13 -16.60 5.52
N GLY A 213 5.25 -15.88 5.47
CA GLY A 213 5.87 -15.24 6.65
C GLY A 213 5.38 -13.82 6.95
N PHE A 214 4.67 -13.18 6.01
CA PHE A 214 4.30 -11.78 6.13
C PHE A 214 3.01 -11.58 6.94
N PRO A 215 3.02 -10.81 8.06
CA PRO A 215 1.93 -10.79 9.02
C PRO A 215 0.55 -10.52 8.43
N LEU A 216 0.38 -9.49 7.58
CA LEU A 216 -0.94 -9.17 7.00
C LEU A 216 -1.48 -10.27 6.08
N MET A 217 -0.62 -10.86 5.23
CA MET A 217 -1.04 -11.97 4.37
C MET A 217 -1.32 -13.22 5.20
N ARG A 218 -0.47 -13.48 6.20
CA ARG A 218 -0.68 -14.58 7.15
C ARG A 218 -1.99 -14.44 7.90
N MET A 219 -2.33 -13.24 8.41
CA MET A 219 -3.64 -12.96 9.01
C MET A 219 -4.79 -13.24 8.04
N GLY A 220 -4.68 -12.80 6.79
CA GLY A 220 -5.69 -13.07 5.76
C GLY A 220 -5.89 -14.58 5.50
N MET A 221 -4.79 -15.34 5.41
CA MET A 221 -4.85 -16.80 5.23
C MET A 221 -5.48 -17.50 6.44
N ILE A 222 -5.10 -17.12 7.65
CA ILE A 222 -5.68 -17.67 8.89
C ILE A 222 -7.16 -17.28 8.97
N ALA A 223 -7.52 -16.03 8.68
CA ALA A 223 -8.92 -15.59 8.66
C ALA A 223 -9.77 -16.41 7.67
N ASN A 224 -9.22 -16.70 6.49
CA ASN A 224 -9.89 -17.54 5.51
C ASN A 224 -10.09 -19.00 6.00
N LEU A 225 -9.08 -19.58 6.65
CA LEU A 225 -9.21 -20.91 7.27
C LEU A 225 -10.28 -20.91 8.38
N PHE A 226 -10.33 -19.87 9.21
CA PHE A 226 -11.38 -19.69 10.21
C PHE A 226 -12.76 -19.59 9.57
N GLN A 227 -12.90 -18.79 8.51
CA GLN A 227 -14.16 -18.64 7.78
C GLN A 227 -14.64 -19.98 7.22
N GLN A 228 -13.73 -20.77 6.63
CA GLN A 228 -14.08 -22.08 6.07
C GLN A 228 -14.46 -23.11 7.15
N ARG A 229 -13.79 -23.07 8.31
CA ARG A 229 -13.96 -24.10 9.35
C ARG A 229 -15.02 -23.75 10.38
N PHE A 230 -15.18 -22.46 10.71
CA PHE A 230 -16.01 -21.99 11.81
C PHE A 230 -17.07 -20.94 11.40
N GLY A 231 -17.14 -20.56 10.12
CA GLY A 231 -18.09 -19.58 9.60
C GLY A 231 -17.82 -18.13 10.04
N SER A 232 -16.64 -17.83 10.59
CA SER A 232 -16.27 -16.49 11.07
C SER A 232 -14.82 -16.16 10.72
N ALA A 233 -14.47 -14.87 10.63
CA ALA A 233 -13.13 -14.41 10.26
C ALA A 233 -12.56 -13.45 11.32
N PRO A 234 -11.51 -13.82 12.07
CA PRO A 234 -10.82 -12.94 13.01
C PRO A 234 -10.08 -11.82 12.27
N TYR A 235 -9.64 -10.79 13.01
CA TYR A 235 -8.80 -9.65 12.57
C TYR A 235 -9.48 -8.58 11.71
N LEU A 236 -10.74 -8.74 11.34
CA LEU A 236 -11.47 -7.76 10.52
C LEU A 236 -12.19 -6.70 11.37
N THR A 237 -12.47 -7.01 12.62
CA THR A 237 -13.16 -6.13 13.57
C THR A 237 -12.43 -6.08 14.91
N PRO A 238 -12.56 -4.98 15.68
CA PRO A 238 -11.99 -4.88 17.03
C PRO A 238 -12.60 -5.86 18.04
N LYS A 239 -13.85 -6.26 17.81
CA LYS A 239 -14.56 -7.25 18.62
C LYS A 239 -14.85 -8.47 17.75
N TYR A 240 -14.31 -9.60 18.13
CA TYR A 240 -14.50 -10.88 17.43
C TYR A 240 -15.25 -11.84 18.34
N GLN A 241 -16.31 -12.43 17.84
CA GLN A 241 -17.01 -13.49 18.59
C GLN A 241 -16.29 -14.82 18.37
N VAL A 242 -15.67 -15.31 19.43
CA VAL A 242 -14.97 -16.59 19.40
C VAL A 242 -16.00 -17.72 19.22
N PRO A 243 -15.85 -18.59 18.23
CA PRO A 243 -16.75 -19.73 18.05
C PRO A 243 -16.76 -20.66 19.27
N ASP A 244 -17.95 -21.17 19.62
CA ASP A 244 -18.07 -22.18 20.66
C ASP A 244 -17.28 -23.44 20.29
N GLY A 245 -16.60 -24.06 21.29
CA GLY A 245 -15.83 -25.27 21.09
C GLY A 245 -14.56 -25.10 20.24
N LEU A 246 -14.00 -23.86 20.12
CA LEU A 246 -12.75 -23.62 19.39
C LEU A 246 -11.63 -24.54 19.92
N PRO A 247 -10.98 -25.34 19.05
CA PRO A 247 -9.90 -26.24 19.45
C PRO A 247 -8.73 -25.48 20.08
N PRO A 248 -8.01 -26.09 21.05
CA PRO A 248 -6.94 -25.42 21.78
C PRO A 248 -5.86 -24.81 20.91
N GLU A 249 -5.48 -25.46 19.80
CA GLU A 249 -4.46 -25.01 18.85
C GLU A 249 -4.86 -23.75 18.05
N TRP A 250 -6.17 -23.39 18.04
CA TRP A 250 -6.68 -22.19 17.39
C TRP A 250 -6.87 -21.01 18.35
N ARG A 251 -6.86 -21.26 19.68
CA ARG A 251 -7.15 -20.21 20.68
C ARG A 251 -6.17 -19.06 20.65
N GLY A 252 -4.88 -19.34 20.46
CA GLY A 252 -3.85 -18.30 20.35
C GLY A 252 -3.91 -17.47 19.05
N LEU A 253 -4.84 -17.80 18.14
CA LEU A 253 -5.00 -17.07 16.86
C LEU A 253 -6.15 -16.06 16.88
N VAL A 254 -7.00 -16.03 17.91
CA VAL A 254 -8.13 -15.09 17.99
C VAL A 254 -7.72 -13.81 18.74
N PRO A 255 -8.27 -12.64 18.38
CA PRO A 255 -7.84 -11.35 18.95
C PRO A 255 -7.87 -11.29 20.48
N GLU A 256 -8.84 -11.92 21.12
CA GLU A 256 -9.05 -11.89 22.57
C GLU A 256 -7.94 -12.59 23.36
N SER A 257 -7.42 -13.68 22.80
CA SER A 257 -6.35 -14.50 23.40
C SER A 257 -5.13 -14.64 22.49
N PHE A 258 -4.90 -13.65 21.64
CA PHE A 258 -3.84 -13.67 20.64
C PHE A 258 -2.46 -13.87 21.28
N ASP A 259 -1.74 -14.85 20.73
CA ASP A 259 -0.37 -15.18 21.07
C ASP A 259 0.50 -15.12 19.81
N VAL A 260 1.48 -14.23 19.81
CA VAL A 260 2.34 -13.98 18.66
C VAL A 260 3.17 -15.20 18.27
N ASP A 261 3.59 -16.01 19.24
CA ASP A 261 4.37 -17.22 19.01
C ASP A 261 3.52 -18.33 18.38
N VAL A 262 2.27 -18.49 18.86
CA VAL A 262 1.29 -19.41 18.24
C VAL A 262 1.00 -18.95 16.80
N PHE A 263 0.75 -17.66 16.61
CA PHE A 263 0.51 -17.09 15.30
C PHE A 263 1.68 -17.32 14.33
N GLN A 264 2.92 -17.09 14.77
CA GLN A 264 4.12 -17.26 13.92
C GLN A 264 4.40 -18.73 13.59
N ARG A 265 4.14 -19.64 14.54
CA ARG A 265 4.39 -21.08 14.37
C ARG A 265 3.24 -21.84 13.71
N PHE A 266 2.05 -21.23 13.60
CA PHE A 266 0.92 -21.88 12.96
C PHE A 266 1.26 -22.28 11.53
N GLU A 267 1.14 -23.57 11.22
CA GLU A 267 1.52 -24.07 9.89
C GLU A 267 0.50 -23.67 8.83
N LEU A 268 1.00 -23.02 7.79
CA LEU A 268 0.26 -22.67 6.58
C LEU A 268 0.86 -23.43 5.41
N PRO A 269 0.08 -24.28 4.71
CA PRO A 269 0.57 -24.95 3.50
C PRO A 269 0.92 -23.93 2.44
N ILE A 270 2.07 -24.13 1.77
CA ILE A 270 2.62 -23.13 0.85
C ILE A 270 2.04 -23.27 -0.56
N GLU A 271 1.60 -24.46 -0.95
CA GLU A 271 1.05 -24.75 -2.27
C GLU A 271 -0.21 -23.94 -2.61
N PRO A 272 -1.21 -23.82 -1.70
CA PRO A 272 -2.36 -22.94 -1.93
C PRO A 272 -1.95 -21.47 -2.13
N ILE A 273 -0.86 -21.02 -1.50
CA ILE A 273 -0.34 -19.65 -1.68
C ILE A 273 0.21 -19.48 -3.10
N GLY A 274 0.97 -20.46 -3.60
CA GLY A 274 1.47 -20.47 -4.98
C GLY A 274 0.35 -20.53 -6.02
N ALA A 275 -0.68 -21.34 -5.78
CA ALA A 275 -1.85 -21.44 -6.65
C ALA A 275 -2.66 -20.13 -6.67
N ALA A 276 -2.88 -19.52 -5.51
CA ALA A 276 -3.55 -18.22 -5.41
C ALA A 276 -2.75 -17.11 -6.12
N TRP A 277 -1.42 -17.13 -6.01
CA TRP A 277 -0.55 -16.21 -6.75
C TRP A 277 -0.70 -16.40 -8.26
N SER A 278 -0.69 -17.64 -8.77
CA SER A 278 -0.91 -17.94 -10.18
C SER A 278 -2.25 -17.38 -10.68
N GLN A 279 -3.30 -17.51 -9.89
CA GLN A 279 -4.61 -16.95 -10.20
C GLN A 279 -4.60 -15.41 -10.21
N MET A 280 -3.95 -14.78 -9.21
CA MET A 280 -3.81 -13.31 -9.18
C MET A 280 -3.07 -12.79 -10.41
N ILE A 281 -2.01 -13.46 -10.86
CA ILE A 281 -1.29 -13.12 -12.09
C ILE A 281 -2.21 -13.26 -13.31
N ALA A 282 -2.93 -14.36 -13.44
CA ALA A 282 -3.83 -14.59 -14.59
C ALA A 282 -4.90 -13.50 -14.70
N VAL A 283 -5.59 -13.21 -13.59
CA VAL A 283 -6.62 -12.15 -13.53
C VAL A 283 -5.99 -10.78 -13.79
N GLY A 284 -4.88 -10.46 -13.15
CA GLY A 284 -4.23 -9.17 -13.27
C GLY A 284 -3.72 -8.89 -14.68
N LEU A 285 -3.14 -9.88 -15.35
CA LEU A 285 -2.70 -9.73 -16.74
C LEU A 285 -3.88 -9.58 -17.70
N ASP A 286 -5.00 -10.26 -17.44
CA ASP A 286 -6.23 -10.04 -18.25
C ASP A 286 -6.74 -8.60 -18.10
N LEU A 287 -6.72 -8.04 -16.89
CA LEU A 287 -7.08 -6.64 -16.67
C LEU A 287 -6.11 -5.67 -17.37
N LEU A 288 -4.81 -5.90 -17.27
CA LEU A 288 -3.79 -5.04 -17.89
C LEU A 288 -3.85 -5.08 -19.42
N ARG A 289 -4.23 -6.20 -20.04
CA ARG A 289 -4.42 -6.29 -21.51
C ARG A 289 -5.51 -5.36 -22.05
N ARG A 290 -6.43 -4.91 -21.21
CA ARG A 290 -7.49 -3.95 -21.57
C ARG A 290 -7.00 -2.50 -21.53
N VAL A 291 -5.84 -2.24 -20.97
CA VAL A 291 -5.16 -0.95 -20.97
C VAL A 291 -4.31 -0.86 -22.26
N PRO A 292 -4.25 0.31 -22.94
CA PRO A 292 -3.34 0.49 -24.07
C PRO A 292 -1.90 0.11 -23.73
N ALA A 293 -1.23 -0.62 -24.61
CA ALA A 293 0.08 -1.22 -24.34
C ALA A 293 1.18 -0.19 -24.03
N ASP A 294 1.09 1.00 -24.63
CA ASP A 294 1.99 2.14 -24.36
C ASP A 294 1.82 2.76 -22.97
N ARG A 295 0.76 2.37 -22.25
CA ARG A 295 0.48 2.81 -20.87
C ARG A 295 0.78 1.72 -19.83
N VAL A 296 1.34 0.58 -20.22
CA VAL A 296 1.70 -0.50 -19.30
C VAL A 296 3.18 -0.81 -19.41
N LEU A 297 3.88 -0.71 -18.28
CA LEU A 297 5.27 -1.13 -18.17
C LEU A 297 5.37 -2.34 -17.25
N HIS A 298 5.84 -3.46 -17.78
CA HIS A 298 6.14 -4.65 -16.98
C HIS A 298 7.56 -4.56 -16.41
N VAL A 299 7.70 -4.74 -15.09
CA VAL A 299 8.97 -4.68 -14.37
C VAL A 299 9.14 -5.97 -13.57
N ARG A 300 10.11 -6.78 -13.97
CA ARG A 300 10.50 -7.95 -13.21
C ARG A 300 11.38 -7.56 -12.03
N TYR A 301 11.01 -7.99 -10.83
CA TYR A 301 11.75 -7.68 -9.61
C TYR A 301 13.22 -8.11 -9.69
N GLU A 302 13.49 -9.31 -10.21
CA GLU A 302 14.82 -9.84 -10.35
C GLU A 302 15.68 -8.99 -11.30
N SER A 303 15.10 -8.44 -12.39
CA SER A 303 15.81 -7.52 -13.30
C SER A 303 16.20 -6.23 -12.59
N LEU A 304 15.33 -5.71 -11.70
CA LEU A 304 15.65 -4.55 -10.86
C LEU A 304 16.80 -4.84 -9.89
N LEU A 305 16.97 -6.09 -9.43
CA LEU A 305 18.10 -6.49 -8.60
C LEU A 305 19.38 -6.70 -9.41
N ASP A 306 19.27 -7.18 -10.65
CA ASP A 306 20.42 -7.52 -11.50
C ASP A 306 21.01 -6.28 -12.18
N ALA A 307 20.18 -5.35 -12.63
CA ALA A 307 20.56 -4.14 -13.34
C ALA A 307 19.81 -2.90 -12.81
N PRO A 308 19.98 -2.52 -11.52
CA PRO A 308 19.14 -1.51 -10.86
C PRO A 308 19.18 -0.16 -11.55
N HIS A 309 20.35 0.31 -12.01
CA HIS A 309 20.45 1.60 -12.70
C HIS A 309 19.64 1.62 -14.00
N ALA A 310 19.81 0.62 -14.86
CA ALA A 310 19.12 0.55 -16.15
C ALA A 310 17.58 0.40 -15.96
N GLU A 311 17.16 -0.44 -15.02
CA GLU A 311 15.72 -0.65 -14.75
C GLU A 311 15.07 0.60 -14.14
N LEU A 312 15.71 1.27 -13.19
CA LEU A 312 15.22 2.52 -12.62
C LEU A 312 15.13 3.61 -13.70
N GLN A 313 16.12 3.72 -14.57
CA GLN A 313 16.10 4.68 -15.68
C GLN A 313 14.96 4.38 -16.65
N ARG A 314 14.73 3.10 -17.00
CA ARG A 314 13.60 2.67 -17.84
C ARG A 314 12.25 3.04 -17.20
N ILE A 315 12.13 2.83 -15.89
CA ILE A 315 10.92 3.15 -15.13
C ILE A 315 10.63 4.65 -15.13
N VAL A 316 11.59 5.49 -14.76
CA VAL A 316 11.33 6.94 -14.68
C VAL A 316 11.12 7.56 -16.06
N ARG A 317 11.79 7.09 -17.12
CA ARG A 317 11.53 7.52 -18.49
C ARG A 317 10.13 7.15 -18.99
N PHE A 318 9.61 5.99 -18.57
CA PHE A 318 8.23 5.61 -18.84
C PHE A 318 7.24 6.53 -18.07
N MET A 319 7.55 6.88 -16.83
CA MET A 319 6.74 7.81 -16.05
C MET A 319 6.71 9.19 -16.72
N ASP A 320 7.86 9.85 -16.79
CA ASP A 320 8.11 11.10 -17.50
C ASP A 320 9.62 11.24 -17.77
N PRO A 321 10.06 11.55 -19.01
CA PRO A 321 11.48 11.71 -19.33
C PRO A 321 12.22 12.74 -18.49
N SER A 322 11.54 13.76 -17.95
CA SER A 322 12.15 14.80 -17.10
C SER A 322 12.57 14.30 -15.71
N LEU A 323 12.17 13.06 -15.34
CA LEU A 323 12.59 12.36 -14.11
C LEU A 323 13.93 11.61 -14.28
N ASP A 324 14.55 11.62 -15.45
CA ASP A 324 15.83 10.95 -15.68
C ASP A 324 16.98 11.78 -15.08
N ASP A 325 17.15 11.68 -13.77
CA ASP A 325 18.19 12.34 -12.98
C ASP A 325 19.36 11.38 -12.69
N PRO A 326 20.55 11.60 -13.27
CA PRO A 326 21.71 10.74 -13.05
C PRO A 326 22.15 10.65 -11.58
N SER A 327 21.98 11.72 -10.80
CA SER A 327 22.35 11.76 -9.39
C SER A 327 21.43 10.87 -8.56
N TRP A 328 20.11 11.01 -8.78
CA TRP A 328 19.14 10.15 -8.15
C TRP A 328 19.33 8.68 -8.57
N LEU A 329 19.55 8.40 -9.86
CA LEU A 329 19.78 7.04 -10.37
C LEU A 329 20.96 6.36 -9.66
N ALA A 330 22.09 7.06 -9.52
CA ALA A 330 23.27 6.54 -8.83
C ALA A 330 22.95 6.25 -7.34
N GLN A 331 22.25 7.17 -6.65
CA GLN A 331 21.87 7.03 -5.26
C GLN A 331 20.90 5.87 -5.07
N ALA A 332 19.84 5.79 -5.87
CA ALA A 332 18.80 4.78 -5.76
C ALA A 332 19.34 3.38 -6.10
N ALA A 333 20.08 3.23 -7.20
CA ALA A 333 20.71 1.97 -7.58
C ALA A 333 21.69 1.46 -6.51
N GLY A 334 22.44 2.36 -5.87
CA GLY A 334 23.37 2.03 -4.78
C GLY A 334 22.68 1.48 -3.51
N ARG A 335 21.36 1.65 -3.37
CA ARG A 335 20.57 1.11 -2.25
C ARG A 335 20.00 -0.28 -2.50
N VAL A 336 19.96 -0.73 -3.73
CA VAL A 336 19.44 -2.06 -4.08
C VAL A 336 20.38 -3.14 -3.53
N ARG A 337 19.78 -4.15 -2.89
CA ARG A 337 20.51 -5.28 -2.34
C ARG A 337 19.92 -6.57 -2.87
N LYS A 338 20.76 -7.45 -3.39
CA LYS A 338 20.39 -8.77 -3.88
C LYS A 338 20.56 -9.79 -2.77
N ASN A 339 19.49 -10.51 -2.46
CA ASN A 339 19.51 -11.63 -1.53
C ASN A 339 19.29 -12.94 -2.29
N PRO A 340 19.90 -14.06 -1.82
CA PRO A 340 19.65 -15.37 -2.43
C PRO A 340 18.16 -15.75 -2.33
N PRO A 341 17.65 -16.51 -3.30
CA PRO A 341 16.27 -16.96 -3.28
C PRO A 341 16.01 -17.86 -2.06
N LYS A 342 14.95 -17.56 -1.32
CA LYS A 342 14.59 -18.29 -0.08
C LYS A 342 13.90 -19.62 -0.35
N TRP A 343 13.16 -19.73 -1.46
CA TRP A 343 12.40 -20.93 -1.79
C TRP A 343 13.30 -22.16 -2.02
N VAL A 344 14.55 -21.96 -2.44
CA VAL A 344 15.52 -23.06 -2.66
C VAL A 344 15.92 -23.79 -1.36
N ALA A 345 15.73 -23.15 -0.21
CA ALA A 345 16.00 -23.76 1.10
C ALA A 345 14.84 -24.65 1.61
N LEU A 346 13.72 -24.71 0.90
CA LEU A 346 12.60 -25.60 1.26
C LEU A 346 12.98 -27.07 1.00
N PRO A 347 12.36 -28.05 1.72
CA PRO A 347 12.50 -29.47 1.42
C PRO A 347 12.16 -29.79 -0.04
N ALA A 348 12.83 -30.78 -0.63
CA ALA A 348 12.74 -31.07 -2.06
C ALA A 348 11.30 -31.38 -2.52
N ASP A 349 10.54 -32.14 -1.73
CA ASP A 349 9.14 -32.46 -2.00
C ASP A 349 8.23 -31.22 -1.93
N VAL A 350 8.46 -30.31 -0.96
CA VAL A 350 7.74 -29.03 -0.84
C VAL A 350 8.06 -28.12 -2.03
N ARG A 351 9.33 -28.08 -2.46
CA ARG A 351 9.73 -27.33 -3.65
C ARG A 351 8.99 -27.79 -4.89
N ALA A 352 8.99 -29.11 -5.13
CA ALA A 352 8.32 -29.67 -6.31
C ALA A 352 6.82 -29.35 -6.34
N ARG A 353 6.12 -29.45 -5.20
CA ARG A 353 4.69 -29.09 -5.12
C ARG A 353 4.47 -27.59 -5.33
N LEU A 354 5.34 -26.73 -4.77
CA LEU A 354 5.26 -25.28 -4.95
C LEU A 354 5.54 -24.87 -6.40
N GLU A 355 6.52 -25.48 -7.05
CA GLU A 355 6.80 -25.26 -8.48
C GLU A 355 5.58 -25.58 -9.33
N LEU A 356 4.95 -26.72 -9.11
CA LEU A 356 3.72 -27.11 -9.81
C LEU A 356 2.59 -26.10 -9.59
N ALA A 357 2.42 -25.63 -8.35
CA ALA A 357 1.38 -24.65 -8.00
C ALA A 357 1.62 -23.26 -8.65
N CYS A 358 2.89 -22.86 -8.80
CA CYS A 358 3.26 -21.59 -9.41
C CYS A 358 3.38 -21.65 -10.96
N ALA A 359 3.49 -22.83 -11.55
CA ALA A 359 3.76 -23.00 -12.98
C ALA A 359 2.80 -22.22 -13.88
N PRO A 360 1.46 -22.21 -13.68
CA PRO A 360 0.54 -21.47 -14.55
C PRO A 360 0.83 -19.96 -14.59
N GLY A 361 1.09 -19.37 -13.42
CA GLY A 361 1.43 -17.94 -13.32
C GLY A 361 2.80 -17.62 -13.90
N MET A 362 3.80 -18.49 -13.70
CA MET A 362 5.13 -18.33 -14.27
C MET A 362 5.11 -18.39 -15.79
N GLU A 363 4.36 -19.31 -16.40
CA GLU A 363 4.21 -19.40 -17.86
C GLU A 363 3.60 -18.13 -18.46
N LEU A 364 2.62 -17.53 -17.77
CA LEU A 364 2.03 -16.26 -18.22
C LEU A 364 3.05 -15.12 -18.19
N LEU A 365 3.87 -15.06 -17.14
CA LEU A 365 4.90 -14.02 -16.99
C LEU A 365 6.07 -14.19 -17.97
N HIS A 366 6.45 -15.41 -18.30
CA HIS A 366 7.48 -15.67 -19.32
C HIS A 366 7.14 -15.14 -20.70
N ARG A 367 5.85 -14.98 -21.02
CA ARG A 367 5.38 -14.40 -22.29
C ARG A 367 5.45 -12.86 -22.32
N LEU A 368 5.78 -12.22 -21.19
CA LEU A 368 5.98 -10.76 -21.09
C LEU A 368 7.43 -10.35 -21.30
N ALA A 369 8.36 -11.30 -21.16
CA ALA A 369 9.79 -11.11 -21.34
C ALA A 369 10.15 -11.37 -22.82
#